data_1abf9972396168b9dce250849107b3f0
#
_entry.id   1abf9972396168b9dce250849107b3f0
#
_cell.length_a   1.000
_cell.length_b   1.000
_cell.length_c   1.000
_cell.angle_alpha   90.00
_cell.angle_beta   90.00
_cell.angle_gamma   90.00
#
_symmetry.space_group_name_H-M   'P 1'
#
loop_
_entity.id
_entity.type
_entity.pdbx_description
1 polymer ?
#
loop_
_entity_poly.entity_id
_entity_poly.type
_entity_poly.pdbx_seq_one_letter_code
_entity_poly.pdbx_strand_id
1 'polypeptide(L)'
;FELPVRICWEGTDAGGIVFYANYLKFFERARTEWLRSLGIGQQQLREQTGGIFVVTDARLRYLRPARLDDELIVTAQLQETGRASLTIVQQALLNNEQAPNQPRALLSEGTIRIGWVDAASMRPARIPSTLLEQLS
;
A
#
# COMPACT_ATOMS: atom_id res chain seq x y z
N PHE A 1 -4.55 6.74 6.15
CA PHE A 1 -3.10 6.67 6.40
C PHE A 1 -2.32 7.27 5.24
N GLU A 2 -1.30 8.03 5.55
CA GLU A 2 -0.43 8.68 4.57
C GLU A 2 1.03 8.36 4.87
N LEU A 3 1.77 8.03 3.82
CA LEU A 3 3.22 7.77 3.89
C LEU A 3 3.93 8.69 2.89
N PRO A 4 4.84 9.58 3.33
CA PRO A 4 5.65 10.35 2.40
C PRO A 4 6.73 9.48 1.76
N VAL A 5 6.92 9.64 0.46
CA VAL A 5 7.93 8.91 -0.32
C VAL A 5 8.66 9.88 -1.23
N ARG A 6 9.98 9.97 -1.09
CA ARG A 6 10.82 10.77 -1.97
C ARG A 6 11.23 9.94 -3.18
N ILE A 7 11.11 10.52 -4.38
CA ILE A 7 11.53 9.84 -5.61
C ILE A 7 13.04 10.00 -5.78
N CYS A 8 13.73 8.88 -5.85
CA CYS A 8 15.18 8.79 -6.04
C CYS A 8 15.50 8.17 -7.40
N TRP A 9 16.76 8.23 -7.82
CA TRP A 9 17.21 7.65 -9.08
C TRP A 9 16.82 6.18 -9.24
N GLU A 10 16.89 5.43 -8.16
CA GLU A 10 16.56 3.99 -8.15
C GLU A 10 15.18 3.67 -8.73
N GLY A 11 14.21 4.56 -8.52
CA GLY A 11 12.83 4.35 -8.97
C GLY A 11 12.51 4.98 -10.32
N THR A 12 13.48 5.58 -11.00
CA THR A 12 13.23 6.36 -12.22
C THR A 12 13.87 5.71 -13.44
N ASP A 13 13.31 6.03 -14.62
CA ASP A 13 13.91 5.68 -15.91
C ASP A 13 14.94 6.75 -16.33
N ALA A 14 15.50 6.60 -17.53
CA ALA A 14 16.51 7.51 -18.06
C ALA A 14 15.99 8.96 -18.25
N GLY A 15 14.68 9.15 -18.33
CA GLY A 15 14.05 10.46 -18.42
C GLY A 15 13.75 11.12 -17.07
N GLY A 16 14.10 10.48 -15.96
CA GLY A 16 13.82 11.00 -14.63
C GLY A 16 12.36 10.84 -14.21
N ILE A 17 11.62 9.95 -14.85
CA ILE A 17 10.21 9.66 -14.57
C ILE A 17 10.12 8.31 -13.85
N VAL A 18 9.26 8.23 -12.84
CA VAL A 18 9.05 6.98 -12.11
C VAL A 18 8.55 5.89 -13.06
N PHE A 19 9.29 4.78 -13.10
CA PHE A 19 8.86 3.60 -13.82
C PHE A 19 7.56 3.09 -13.20
N TYR A 20 6.53 2.89 -14.02
CA TYR A 20 5.17 2.65 -13.51
C TYR A 20 5.05 1.46 -12.56
N ALA A 21 5.84 0.40 -12.74
CA ALA A 21 5.81 -0.76 -11.85
C ALA A 21 6.28 -0.44 -10.42
N ASN A 22 7.01 0.66 -10.21
CA ASN A 22 7.47 1.06 -8.89
C ASN A 22 6.33 1.54 -7.99
N TYR A 23 5.18 1.94 -8.55
CA TYR A 23 4.01 2.27 -7.74
C TYR A 23 3.53 1.08 -6.91
N LEU A 24 3.68 -0.14 -7.41
CA LEU A 24 3.38 -1.34 -6.64
C LEU A 24 4.22 -1.43 -5.36
N LYS A 25 5.50 -1.05 -5.44
CA LYS A 25 6.39 -0.99 -4.27
C LYS A 25 5.98 0.09 -3.29
N PHE A 26 5.61 1.27 -3.79
CA PHE A 26 5.15 2.37 -2.94
C PHE A 26 3.85 1.99 -2.22
N PHE A 27 2.92 1.38 -2.93
CA PHE A 27 1.66 0.92 -2.34
C PHE A 27 1.89 -0.20 -1.31
N GLU A 28 2.80 -1.11 -1.57
CA GLU A 28 3.17 -2.16 -0.61
C GLU A 28 3.75 -1.55 0.67
N ARG A 29 4.67 -0.59 0.54
CA ARG A 29 5.24 0.11 1.71
C ARG A 29 4.16 0.83 2.52
N ALA A 30 3.24 1.50 1.84
CA ALA A 30 2.15 2.20 2.52
C ALA A 30 1.24 1.22 3.28
N ARG A 31 0.92 0.07 2.70
CA ARG A 31 0.14 -0.96 3.40
C ARG A 31 0.89 -1.51 4.61
N THR A 32 2.17 -1.78 4.47
CA THR A 32 3.00 -2.29 5.57
C THR A 32 3.06 -1.30 6.72
N GLU A 33 3.29 -0.02 6.43
CA GLU A 33 3.34 1.02 7.46
C GLU A 33 1.96 1.31 8.06
N TRP A 34 0.90 1.22 7.26
CA TRP A 34 -0.47 1.34 7.75
C TRP A 34 -0.77 0.25 8.77
N LEU A 35 -0.48 -1.01 8.46
CA LEU A 35 -0.67 -2.13 9.41
C LEU A 35 0.17 -1.92 10.66
N ARG A 36 1.42 -1.50 10.49
CA ARG A 36 2.32 -1.23 11.63
C ARG A 36 1.75 -0.12 12.53
N SER A 37 1.13 0.90 11.96
CA SER A 37 0.49 1.97 12.73
C SER A 37 -0.68 1.49 13.58
N LEU A 38 -1.28 0.35 13.21
CA LEU A 38 -2.36 -0.30 13.97
C LEU A 38 -1.83 -1.35 14.95
N GLY A 39 -0.52 -1.44 15.13
CA GLY A 39 0.11 -2.43 15.99
C GLY A 39 0.30 -3.79 15.36
N ILE A 40 0.17 -3.89 14.03
CA ILE A 40 0.28 -5.14 13.29
C ILE A 40 1.62 -5.20 12.56
N GLY A 41 2.57 -5.99 13.08
CA GLY A 41 3.82 -6.29 12.40
C GLY A 41 3.69 -7.61 11.65
N GLN A 42 4.00 -7.63 10.37
CA GLN A 42 3.78 -8.81 9.53
C GLN A 42 4.64 -10.01 9.94
N GLN A 43 5.90 -9.77 10.30
CA GLN A 43 6.79 -10.85 10.76
C GLN A 43 6.29 -11.45 12.08
N GLN A 44 5.92 -10.59 13.04
CA GLN A 44 5.40 -11.02 14.33
C GLN A 44 4.09 -11.78 14.15
N LEU A 45 3.23 -11.32 13.26
CA LEU A 45 1.96 -11.95 12.95
C LEU A 45 2.16 -13.36 12.41
N ARG A 46 3.13 -13.53 11.51
CA ARG A 46 3.50 -14.84 10.97
C ARG A 46 3.99 -15.78 12.07
N GLU A 47 4.82 -15.28 12.98
CA GLU A 47 5.34 -16.09 14.10
C GLU A 47 4.23 -16.51 15.07
N GLN A 48 3.28 -15.63 15.35
CA GLN A 48 2.21 -15.87 16.32
C GLN A 48 1.06 -16.71 15.77
N THR A 49 0.72 -16.54 14.49
CA THR A 49 -0.48 -17.15 13.90
C THR A 49 -0.18 -18.17 12.81
N GLY A 50 1.02 -18.13 12.24
CA GLY A 50 1.37 -18.96 11.07
C GLY A 50 0.75 -18.44 9.76
N GLY A 51 0.08 -17.30 9.78
CA GLY A 51 -0.56 -16.71 8.61
C GLY A 51 0.16 -15.49 8.08
N ILE A 52 -0.05 -15.21 6.81
CA ILE A 52 0.47 -14.01 6.13
C ILE A 52 -0.57 -13.44 5.17
N PHE A 53 -0.43 -12.15 4.87
CA PHE A 53 -1.15 -11.53 3.77
C PHE A 53 -0.37 -11.66 2.48
N VAL A 54 -1.07 -11.98 1.40
CA VAL A 54 -0.49 -12.01 0.04
C VAL A 54 -1.41 -11.22 -0.90
N VAL A 55 -0.83 -10.56 -1.89
CA VAL A 55 -1.61 -9.84 -2.90
C VAL A 55 -2.28 -10.85 -3.82
N THR A 56 -3.59 -10.77 -3.96
CA THR A 56 -4.37 -11.64 -4.85
C THR A 56 -4.89 -10.92 -6.08
N ASP A 57 -5.05 -9.60 -6.00
CA ASP A 57 -5.50 -8.79 -7.13
C ASP A 57 -4.98 -7.36 -6.95
N ALA A 58 -4.61 -6.72 -8.04
CA ALA A 58 -4.15 -5.35 -8.04
C ALA A 58 -4.61 -4.65 -9.32
N ARG A 59 -5.31 -3.53 -9.16
CA ARG A 59 -5.77 -2.70 -10.26
C ARG A 59 -5.22 -1.31 -10.06
N LEU A 60 -4.42 -0.82 -11.01
CA LEU A 60 -3.80 0.48 -10.94
C LEU A 60 -4.18 1.33 -12.14
N ARG A 61 -4.29 2.63 -11.89
CA ARG A 61 -4.45 3.65 -12.95
C ARG A 61 -3.31 4.64 -12.80
N TYR A 62 -2.69 4.97 -13.93
CA TYR A 62 -1.60 5.94 -14.01
C TYR A 62 -2.14 7.18 -14.70
N LEU A 63 -2.19 8.29 -13.98
CA LEU A 63 -2.82 9.52 -14.46
C LEU A 63 -1.80 10.58 -14.85
N ARG A 64 -0.73 10.70 -14.07
CA ARG A 64 0.36 11.66 -14.32
C ARG A 64 1.68 11.06 -13.86
N PRO A 65 2.80 11.41 -14.52
CA PRO A 65 4.11 10.92 -14.10
C PRO A 65 4.59 11.60 -12.82
N ALA A 66 5.24 10.83 -11.95
CA ALA A 66 6.08 11.37 -10.89
C ALA A 66 7.50 11.48 -11.43
N ARG A 67 8.25 12.46 -10.92
CA ARG A 67 9.59 12.78 -11.40
C ARG A 67 10.61 12.66 -10.27
N LEU A 68 11.89 12.57 -10.67
CA LEU A 68 13.00 12.61 -9.74
C LEU A 68 12.87 13.81 -8.80
N ASP A 69 13.16 13.59 -7.52
CA ASP A 69 13.09 14.55 -6.43
C ASP A 69 11.68 14.96 -5.98
N ASP A 70 10.63 14.54 -6.68
CA ASP A 70 9.27 14.73 -6.18
C ASP A 70 9.10 14.01 -4.84
N GLU A 71 8.32 14.60 -3.95
CA GLU A 71 7.83 13.93 -2.77
C GLU A 71 6.37 13.56 -2.99
N LEU A 72 6.08 12.27 -2.82
CA LEU A 72 4.73 11.75 -2.93
C LEU A 72 4.14 11.50 -1.56
N ILE A 73 2.84 11.62 -1.47
CA ILE A 73 2.07 11.10 -0.34
C ILE A 73 1.32 9.88 -0.84
N VAL A 74 1.67 8.73 -0.28
CA VAL A 74 1.07 7.45 -0.65
C VAL A 74 0.10 7.04 0.45
N THR A 75 -1.14 6.79 0.08
CA THR A 75 -2.20 6.53 1.06
C THR A 75 -2.55 5.05 1.13
N ALA A 76 -3.20 4.66 2.22
CA ALA A 76 -3.82 3.36 2.38
C ALA A 76 -5.11 3.53 3.17
N GLN A 77 -6.20 3.02 2.64
CA GLN A 77 -7.52 3.06 3.28
C GLN A 77 -8.23 1.73 3.08
N LEU A 78 -8.69 1.15 4.17
CA LEU A 78 -9.47 -0.08 4.11
C LEU A 78 -10.84 0.22 3.50
N GLN A 79 -11.19 -0.49 2.43
CA GLN A 79 -12.47 -0.34 1.75
C GLN A 79 -13.45 -1.44 2.14
N GLU A 80 -12.96 -2.68 2.20
CA GLU A 80 -13.82 -3.83 2.44
C GLU A 80 -13.06 -4.91 3.19
N THR A 81 -13.75 -5.61 4.07
CA THR A 81 -13.23 -6.72 4.87
C THR A 81 -14.03 -7.97 4.58
N GLY A 82 -13.38 -9.01 4.06
CA GLY A 82 -13.94 -10.33 3.89
C GLY A 82 -13.46 -11.28 4.98
N ARG A 83 -13.87 -12.56 4.89
CA ARG A 83 -13.43 -13.59 5.84
C ARG A 83 -11.96 -13.91 5.70
N ALA A 84 -11.45 -13.91 4.47
CA ALA A 84 -10.09 -14.30 4.13
C ALA A 84 -9.37 -13.23 3.31
N SER A 85 -9.94 -12.03 3.16
CA SER A 85 -9.35 -10.99 2.35
C SER A 85 -9.72 -9.59 2.82
N LEU A 86 -8.86 -8.64 2.46
CA LEU A 86 -9.09 -7.21 2.65
C LEU A 86 -8.95 -6.52 1.30
N THR A 87 -9.77 -5.51 1.06
CA THR A 87 -9.64 -4.62 -0.10
C THR A 87 -9.21 -3.24 0.38
N ILE A 88 -8.09 -2.76 -0.16
CA ILE A 88 -7.46 -1.51 0.24
C ILE A 88 -7.39 -0.59 -0.97
N VAL A 89 -7.89 0.64 -0.83
CA VAL A 89 -7.72 1.68 -1.84
C VAL A 89 -6.52 2.54 -1.48
N GLN A 90 -5.72 2.84 -2.48
CA GLN A 90 -4.48 3.57 -2.31
C GLN A 90 -4.32 4.62 -3.41
N GLN A 91 -3.69 5.73 -3.06
CA GLN A 91 -3.42 6.82 -3.97
C GLN A 91 -1.96 7.25 -3.82
N ALA A 92 -1.37 7.70 -4.91
CA ALA A 92 -0.10 8.41 -4.90
C ALA A 92 -0.38 9.84 -5.32
N LEU A 93 -0.17 10.77 -4.41
CA LEU A 93 -0.45 12.19 -4.59
C LEU A 93 0.87 12.95 -4.57
N LEU A 94 0.96 14.00 -5.39
CA LEU A 94 2.12 14.88 -5.34
C LEU A 94 2.01 15.76 -4.10
N ASN A 95 3.04 15.76 -3.26
CA ASN A 95 3.07 16.64 -2.10
C ASN A 95 3.29 18.09 -2.55
N ASN A 96 2.37 18.97 -2.17
CA ASN A 96 2.38 20.37 -2.57
C ASN A 96 2.68 21.30 -1.38
N GLU A 97 3.78 21.03 -0.67
CA GLU A 97 4.19 21.82 0.49
C GLU A 97 4.24 23.33 0.22
N GLN A 98 4.61 23.71 -1.02
CA GLN A 98 4.70 25.12 -1.43
C GLN A 98 3.34 25.75 -1.75
N ALA A 99 2.29 24.95 -1.85
CA ALA A 99 0.94 25.40 -2.14
C ALA A 99 -0.09 24.62 -1.31
N PRO A 100 -0.04 24.71 0.03
CA PRO A 100 -0.83 23.83 0.91
C PRO A 100 -2.35 24.02 0.78
N ASN A 101 -2.79 25.14 0.22
CA ASN A 101 -4.22 25.42 0.01
C ASN A 101 -4.77 24.88 -1.31
N GLN A 102 -3.91 24.33 -2.15
CA GLN A 102 -4.32 23.73 -3.41
C GLN A 102 -4.47 22.23 -3.25
N PRO A 103 -5.42 21.60 -3.97
CA PRO A 103 -5.54 20.14 -3.97
C PRO A 103 -4.25 19.48 -4.46
N ARG A 104 -3.86 18.40 -3.82
CA ARG A 104 -2.72 17.58 -4.27
C ARG A 104 -3.08 16.92 -5.60
N ALA A 105 -2.15 16.94 -6.55
CA ALA A 105 -2.35 16.26 -7.83
C ALA A 105 -2.33 14.75 -7.63
N LEU A 106 -3.36 14.07 -8.12
CA LEU A 106 -3.41 12.60 -8.12
C LEU A 106 -2.57 12.08 -9.27
N LEU A 107 -1.54 11.30 -8.96
CA LEU A 107 -0.62 10.75 -9.95
C LEU A 107 -0.98 9.32 -10.33
N SER A 108 -1.38 8.53 -9.34
CA SER A 108 -1.78 7.14 -9.53
C SER A 108 -2.76 6.74 -8.45
N GLU A 109 -3.61 5.78 -8.75
CA GLU A 109 -4.50 5.19 -7.77
C GLU A 109 -4.59 3.69 -8.00
N GLY A 110 -4.89 2.96 -6.92
CA GLY A 110 -4.98 1.52 -6.99
C GLY A 110 -6.02 0.96 -6.03
N THR A 111 -6.52 -0.19 -6.40
CA THR A 111 -7.34 -1.04 -5.53
C THR A 111 -6.62 -2.36 -5.39
N ILE A 112 -6.20 -2.67 -4.18
CA ILE A 112 -5.37 -3.83 -3.90
C ILE A 112 -6.16 -4.78 -3.01
N ARG A 113 -6.28 -6.02 -3.44
CA ARG A 113 -6.86 -7.07 -2.62
C ARG A 113 -5.75 -7.94 -2.07
N ILE A 114 -5.75 -8.11 -0.74
CA ILE A 114 -4.82 -9.01 -0.08
C ILE A 114 -5.60 -10.15 0.57
N GLY A 115 -5.11 -11.36 0.40
CA GLY A 115 -5.69 -12.56 0.97
C GLY A 115 -4.89 -13.02 2.17
N TRP A 116 -5.58 -13.62 3.14
CA TRP A 116 -4.95 -14.24 4.28
C TRP A 116 -4.74 -15.72 3.97
N VAL A 117 -3.51 -16.18 4.11
CA VAL A 117 -3.15 -17.57 3.82
C VAL A 117 -2.32 -18.15 4.96
N ASP A 118 -2.38 -19.46 5.10
CA ASP A 118 -1.42 -20.21 5.91
C ASP A 118 -0.05 -20.15 5.23
N ALA A 119 0.98 -19.69 5.95
CA ALA A 119 2.30 -19.47 5.37
C ALA A 119 2.98 -20.76 4.91
N ALA A 120 2.68 -21.89 5.54
CA ALA A 120 3.29 -23.17 5.19
C ALA A 120 2.64 -23.81 3.96
N SER A 121 1.29 -23.81 3.89
CA SER A 121 0.56 -24.45 2.80
C SER A 121 0.21 -23.50 1.66
N MET A 122 0.25 -22.19 1.90
CA MET A 122 -0.21 -21.12 0.99
C MET A 122 -1.70 -21.24 0.66
N ARG A 123 -2.48 -21.92 1.48
CA ARG A 123 -3.93 -22.05 1.31
C ARG A 123 -4.66 -20.90 1.99
N PRO A 124 -5.75 -20.42 1.40
CA PRO A 124 -6.59 -19.41 2.04
C PRO A 124 -7.04 -19.88 3.42
N ALA A 125 -7.02 -18.95 4.37
CA ALA A 125 -7.44 -19.19 5.73
C ALA A 125 -8.27 -18.00 6.22
N ARG A 126 -9.04 -18.21 7.27
CA ARG A 126 -9.85 -17.15 7.86
C ARG A 126 -8.96 -16.18 8.61
N ILE A 127 -9.16 -14.88 8.39
CA ILE A 127 -8.46 -13.83 9.13
C ILE A 127 -8.83 -13.96 10.61
N PRO A 128 -7.85 -14.02 11.52
CA PRO A 128 -8.15 -14.08 12.97
C PRO A 128 -9.04 -12.92 13.42
N SER A 129 -10.01 -13.20 14.28
CA SER A 129 -10.94 -12.17 14.77
C SER A 129 -10.24 -11.04 15.51
N THR A 130 -9.18 -11.34 16.24
CA THR A 130 -8.37 -10.32 16.93
C THR A 130 -7.72 -9.36 15.95
N LEU A 131 -7.30 -9.85 14.80
CA LEU A 131 -6.71 -9.04 13.73
C LEU A 131 -7.78 -8.13 13.11
N LEU A 132 -8.97 -8.66 12.84
CA LEU A 132 -10.08 -7.87 12.33
C LEU A 132 -10.48 -6.74 13.31
N GLU A 133 -10.42 -6.98 14.60
CA GLU A 133 -10.68 -5.96 15.61
C GLU A 133 -9.65 -4.82 15.55
N GLN A 134 -8.39 -5.14 15.32
CA GLN A 134 -7.34 -4.12 15.18
C GLN A 134 -7.51 -3.28 13.93
N LEU A 135 -8.14 -3.82 12.91
CA LEU A 135 -8.37 -3.14 11.63
C LEU A 135 -9.59 -2.22 11.65
N SER A 136 -10.48 -2.41 12.57
CA SER A 136 -11.73 -1.62 12.65
C SER A 136 -11.62 -0.33 13.54
#